data_8d40dd629f80a398c9db597161c29c69
#
_entry.id   8d40dd629f80a398c9db597161c29c69
#
_cell.length_a   1.000
_cell.length_b   1.000
_cell.length_c   1.000
_cell.angle_alpha   90.00
_cell.angle_beta   90.00
_cell.angle_gamma   90.00
#
_symmetry.space_group_name_H-M   'P 1'
#
loop_
_entity.id
_entity.type
_entity.pdbx_description
1 polymer ?
#
loop_
_entity_poly.entity_id
_entity_poly.type
_entity_poly.pdbx_seq_one_letter_code
_entity_poly.pdbx_strand_id
1 'polypeptide(L)'
;MNGAGGAGGAAAGKLPMVSHRRVQCRLADKRCELREEEMEYIRQFHRHEPSSNQCTSFVAKHIKAPLQTVWSLVRRFDQPQLFKPFVRKEVNVQSGLPATRSTERLELLDDNEHILKVKFIGGDHMLKNYSSILTIHSEVIDGQLGTLVVESFVVDIPEGNTKDDICYFIENVLRCNLMTLADVSEERLANP
;
A
#
# COMPACT_ATOMS: atom_id res chain seq x y z
N MET A 1 -13.18 -2.19 -56.39
CA MET A 1 -14.11 -2.45 -55.27
C MET A 1 -13.34 -2.40 -53.98
N ASN A 2 -13.68 -1.48 -53.13
CA ASN A 2 -12.99 -1.03 -51.94
C ASN A 2 -13.13 -2.00 -50.77
N GLY A 3 -12.03 -2.24 -50.05
CA GLY A 3 -12.06 -2.87 -48.76
C GLY A 3 -11.08 -2.16 -47.80
N ALA A 4 -11.59 -1.21 -47.05
CA ALA A 4 -10.82 -0.51 -46.05
C ALA A 4 -10.70 -1.38 -44.78
N GLY A 5 -9.48 -1.70 -44.40
CA GLY A 5 -9.17 -2.31 -43.09
C GLY A 5 -8.98 -1.23 -42.04
N GLY A 6 -9.93 -1.12 -41.12
CA GLY A 6 -9.84 -0.24 -39.96
C GLY A 6 -8.84 -0.78 -38.93
N ALA A 7 -7.77 -0.04 -38.68
CA ALA A 7 -6.90 -0.26 -37.54
C ALA A 7 -7.56 0.30 -36.28
N GLY A 8 -8.01 -0.58 -35.39
CA GLY A 8 -8.47 -0.21 -34.05
C GLY A 8 -7.29 0.13 -33.16
N GLY A 9 -7.02 1.44 -33.01
CA GLY A 9 -6.08 1.94 -32.01
C GLY A 9 -6.65 1.72 -30.60
N ALA A 10 -6.01 0.90 -29.81
CA ALA A 10 -6.29 0.80 -28.39
C ALA A 10 -5.93 2.14 -27.74
N ALA A 11 -6.93 2.85 -27.24
CA ALA A 11 -6.74 4.08 -26.49
C ALA A 11 -5.97 3.77 -25.21
N ALA A 12 -4.79 4.37 -25.05
CA ALA A 12 -4.05 4.36 -23.81
C ALA A 12 -4.93 4.99 -22.71
N GLY A 13 -5.41 4.15 -21.81
CA GLY A 13 -6.28 4.60 -20.72
C GLY A 13 -5.46 5.40 -19.71
N LYS A 14 -5.67 6.71 -19.70
CA LYS A 14 -5.26 7.50 -18.53
C LYS A 14 -6.02 6.99 -17.31
N LEU A 15 -5.31 6.89 -16.15
CA LEU A 15 -5.98 6.68 -14.87
C LEU A 15 -7.11 7.70 -14.74
N PRO A 16 -8.36 7.28 -14.43
CA PRO A 16 -9.43 8.22 -14.25
C PRO A 16 -9.04 9.19 -13.14
N MET A 17 -9.09 10.48 -13.45
CA MET A 17 -9.04 11.51 -12.41
C MET A 17 -10.17 11.18 -11.44
N VAL A 18 -9.79 10.66 -10.27
CA VAL A 18 -10.73 10.29 -9.22
C VAL A 18 -11.50 11.54 -8.88
N SER A 19 -12.78 11.58 -9.28
CA SER A 19 -13.65 12.70 -8.93
C SER A 19 -13.68 12.77 -7.41
N HIS A 20 -13.37 13.94 -6.86
CA HIS A 20 -13.16 14.27 -5.46
C HIS A 20 -14.35 14.03 -4.52
N ARG A 21 -15.28 13.15 -4.88
CA ARG A 21 -16.49 12.92 -4.10
C ARG A 21 -16.67 11.44 -3.80
N ARG A 22 -15.96 10.91 -2.81
CA ARG A 22 -16.31 9.76 -1.94
C ARG A 22 -15.16 8.84 -1.51
N VAL A 23 -13.93 9.31 -1.52
CA VAL A 23 -12.93 8.73 -0.61
C VAL A 23 -12.51 9.85 0.33
N GLN A 24 -13.38 10.17 1.28
CA GLN A 24 -13.01 10.95 2.45
C GLN A 24 -12.25 10.03 3.43
N CYS A 25 -11.13 9.47 2.97
CA CYS A 25 -10.02 9.27 3.86
C CYS A 25 -9.64 10.69 4.31
N ARG A 26 -9.68 11.00 5.59
CA ARG A 26 -9.32 12.33 6.09
C ARG A 26 -7.85 12.59 5.76
N LEU A 27 -7.59 13.15 4.59
CA LEU A 27 -6.27 13.47 4.04
C LEU A 27 -5.57 14.64 4.76
N ALA A 28 -5.92 14.90 5.99
CA ALA A 28 -5.33 15.95 6.81
C ALA A 28 -4.38 15.39 7.88
N ASP A 29 -3.72 14.26 7.62
CA ASP A 29 -2.65 13.86 8.51
C ASP A 29 -1.33 14.36 7.94
N LYS A 30 -0.66 15.23 8.74
CA LYS A 30 0.67 15.75 8.48
C LYS A 30 1.55 14.60 7.99
N ARG A 31 2.42 14.84 7.01
CA ARG A 31 3.50 13.91 6.67
C ARG A 31 4.11 13.47 7.99
N CYS A 32 4.12 12.17 8.24
CA CYS A 32 4.78 11.62 9.41
C CYS A 32 6.25 12.05 9.30
N GLU A 33 6.65 13.05 10.09
CA GLU A 33 8.04 13.47 10.17
C GLU A 33 8.75 12.38 10.95
N LEU A 34 9.49 11.55 10.23
CA LEU A 34 10.30 10.50 10.81
C LEU A 34 11.53 11.10 11.48
N ARG A 35 11.86 10.61 12.66
CA ARG A 35 13.10 10.91 13.35
C ARG A 35 14.28 10.27 12.62
N GLU A 36 15.49 10.74 12.84
CA GLU A 36 16.69 10.18 12.18
C GLU A 36 16.88 8.68 12.48
N GLU A 37 16.57 8.26 13.69
CA GLU A 37 16.59 6.84 14.09
C GLU A 37 15.60 6.00 13.27
N GLU A 38 14.43 6.53 12.99
CA GLU A 38 13.39 5.85 12.19
C GLU A 38 13.76 5.81 10.71
N MET A 39 14.49 6.82 10.22
CA MET A 39 15.05 6.81 8.87
C MET A 39 16.07 5.68 8.65
N GLU A 40 16.72 5.22 9.71
CA GLU A 40 17.65 4.08 9.62
C GLU A 40 16.92 2.78 9.24
N TYR A 41 15.69 2.57 9.72
CA TYR A 41 14.87 1.42 9.30
C TYR A 41 14.62 1.44 7.78
N ILE A 42 14.38 2.64 7.23
CA ILE A 42 14.20 2.77 5.78
C ILE A 42 15.47 2.42 5.03
N ARG A 43 16.62 2.91 5.48
CA ARG A 43 17.92 2.61 4.86
C ARG A 43 18.27 1.13 4.93
N GLN A 44 17.89 0.45 6.01
CA GLN A 44 18.22 -0.96 6.24
C GLN A 44 17.27 -1.90 5.49
N PHE A 45 15.96 -1.69 5.57
CA PHE A 45 14.95 -2.67 5.17
C PHE A 45 14.23 -2.32 3.87
N HIS A 46 14.14 -1.04 3.50
CA HIS A 46 13.28 -0.56 2.42
C HIS A 46 14.05 -0.15 1.16
N ARG A 47 15.10 -0.92 0.84
CA ARG A 47 15.88 -0.68 -0.38
C ARG A 47 15.19 -1.34 -1.57
N HIS A 48 14.89 -0.53 -2.57
CA HIS A 48 14.46 -0.95 -3.89
C HIS A 48 15.50 -0.50 -4.91
N GLU A 49 15.68 -1.26 -5.98
CA GLU A 49 16.52 -0.91 -7.12
C GLU A 49 15.62 -0.65 -8.34
N PRO A 50 14.96 0.52 -8.41
CA PRO A 50 14.05 0.81 -9.49
C PRO A 50 14.80 1.00 -10.82
N SER A 51 14.27 0.41 -11.90
CA SER A 51 14.71 0.72 -13.26
C SER A 51 14.26 2.14 -13.66
N SER A 52 14.74 2.62 -14.83
CA SER A 52 14.39 3.95 -15.34
C SER A 52 12.87 4.16 -15.57
N ASN A 53 12.13 3.06 -15.78
CA ASN A 53 10.68 3.06 -16.00
C ASN A 53 9.89 2.73 -14.73
N GLN A 54 10.51 2.78 -13.57
CA GLN A 54 9.87 2.47 -12.29
C GLN A 54 9.91 3.66 -11.35
N CYS A 55 8.95 3.69 -10.44
CA CYS A 55 8.96 4.59 -9.30
C CYS A 55 8.95 3.81 -7.99
N THR A 56 9.48 4.44 -6.95
CA THR A 56 9.51 3.92 -5.59
C THR A 56 9.22 5.04 -4.62
N SER A 57 8.54 4.73 -3.53
CA SER A 57 8.29 5.62 -2.41
C SER A 57 7.98 4.79 -1.16
N PHE A 58 7.73 5.44 -0.04
CA PHE A 58 7.29 4.80 1.19
C PHE A 58 6.28 5.66 1.94
N VAL A 59 5.55 5.01 2.84
CA VAL A 59 4.69 5.64 3.84
C VAL A 59 5.03 5.08 5.21
N ALA A 60 4.82 5.87 6.25
CA ALA A 60 5.02 5.45 7.62
C ALA A 60 3.86 5.90 8.50
N LYS A 61 3.57 5.15 9.56
CA LYS A 61 2.51 5.43 10.51
C LYS A 61 2.90 4.98 11.92
N HIS A 62 2.78 5.90 12.88
CA HIS A 62 2.82 5.55 14.29
C HIS A 62 1.44 5.07 14.75
N ILE A 63 1.42 3.93 15.44
CA ILE A 63 0.21 3.27 15.95
C ILE A 63 0.34 3.14 17.47
N LYS A 64 -0.67 3.58 18.21
CA LYS A 64 -0.71 3.51 19.69
C LYS A 64 -1.13 2.12 20.18
N ALA A 65 -0.51 1.09 19.62
CA ALA A 65 -0.70 -0.30 19.99
C ALA A 65 0.66 -1.02 20.02
N PRO A 66 0.85 -2.01 20.92
CA PRO A 66 2.08 -2.79 20.98
C PRO A 66 2.34 -3.54 19.69
N LEU A 67 3.61 -3.73 19.35
CA LEU A 67 4.07 -4.39 18.13
C LEU A 67 3.37 -5.73 17.89
N GLN A 68 3.21 -6.56 18.92
CA GLN A 68 2.59 -7.88 18.79
C GLN A 68 1.12 -7.80 18.34
N THR A 69 0.39 -6.79 18.79
CA THR A 69 -1.00 -6.55 18.38
C THR A 69 -1.05 -6.20 16.89
N VAL A 70 -0.20 -5.28 16.45
CA VAL A 70 -0.12 -4.85 15.05
C VAL A 70 0.36 -5.99 14.15
N TRP A 71 1.42 -6.71 14.57
CA TRP A 71 1.94 -7.84 13.81
C TRP A 71 0.94 -8.97 13.66
N SER A 72 0.13 -9.24 14.69
CA SER A 72 -0.92 -10.26 14.64
C SER A 72 -1.93 -10.05 13.50
N LEU A 73 -2.13 -8.82 13.07
CA LEU A 73 -2.97 -8.45 11.93
C LEU A 73 -2.21 -8.56 10.60
N VAL A 74 -1.02 -7.94 10.55
CA VAL A 74 -0.22 -7.84 9.31
C VAL A 74 0.25 -9.20 8.83
N ARG A 75 0.69 -10.08 9.72
CA ARG A 75 1.14 -11.43 9.37
C ARG A 75 0.05 -12.32 8.73
N ARG A 76 -1.22 -11.92 8.86
CA ARG A 76 -2.35 -12.62 8.25
C ARG A 76 -2.49 -12.23 6.77
N PHE A 77 -1.45 -12.54 5.98
CA PHE A 77 -1.44 -12.36 4.53
C PHE A 77 -2.64 -13.04 3.83
N ASP A 78 -3.15 -14.13 4.41
CA ASP A 78 -4.35 -14.85 3.99
C ASP A 78 -5.66 -14.07 4.23
N GLN A 79 -5.63 -13.01 5.03
CA GLN A 79 -6.80 -12.22 5.41
C GLN A 79 -6.55 -10.70 5.31
N PRO A 80 -6.14 -10.19 4.15
CA PRO A 80 -5.79 -8.78 3.98
C PRO A 80 -6.94 -7.83 4.29
N GLN A 81 -8.19 -8.28 4.16
CA GLN A 81 -9.39 -7.51 4.47
C GLN A 81 -9.50 -7.09 5.96
N LEU A 82 -8.68 -7.66 6.84
CA LEU A 82 -8.67 -7.26 8.27
C LEU A 82 -8.23 -5.81 8.45
N PHE A 83 -7.37 -5.29 7.58
CA PHE A 83 -6.88 -3.92 7.68
C PHE A 83 -6.72 -3.20 6.32
N LYS A 84 -6.95 -3.89 5.20
CA LYS A 84 -6.95 -3.26 3.87
C LYS A 84 -8.40 -2.96 3.44
N PRO A 85 -8.90 -1.74 3.60
CA PRO A 85 -10.32 -1.43 3.42
C PRO A 85 -10.84 -1.61 1.99
N PHE A 86 -9.92 -1.62 1.02
CA PHE A 86 -10.25 -1.81 -0.40
C PHE A 86 -10.26 -3.28 -0.83
N VAL A 87 -9.80 -4.20 0.04
CA VAL A 87 -9.81 -5.65 -0.22
C VAL A 87 -11.05 -6.26 0.41
N ARG A 88 -11.95 -6.79 -0.40
CA ARG A 88 -13.16 -7.48 0.08
C ARG A 88 -13.14 -8.94 -0.35
N LYS A 89 -13.50 -9.82 0.58
CA LYS A 89 -13.82 -11.21 0.29
C LYS A 89 -15.16 -11.22 -0.44
N GLU A 90 -15.12 -11.52 -1.75
CA GLU A 90 -16.28 -11.78 -2.58
C GLU A 90 -17.51 -10.87 -2.38
N VAL A 91 -17.58 -9.75 -3.09
CA VAL A 91 -18.83 -9.22 -3.67
C VAL A 91 -18.47 -8.23 -4.76
N ASN A 92 -19.20 -8.22 -5.87
CA ASN A 92 -19.22 -7.18 -6.90
C ASN A 92 -19.45 -5.80 -6.26
N VAL A 93 -18.41 -5.11 -5.87
CA VAL A 93 -18.49 -3.73 -5.42
C VAL A 93 -17.58 -2.92 -6.31
N GLN A 94 -18.17 -1.91 -6.93
CA GLN A 94 -17.46 -0.81 -7.53
C GLN A 94 -16.60 -0.14 -6.44
N SER A 95 -15.44 -0.75 -6.13
CA SER A 95 -14.40 -0.07 -5.40
C SER A 95 -13.89 1.04 -6.31
N GLY A 96 -13.65 2.23 -5.81
CA GLY A 96 -13.08 3.33 -6.59
C GLY A 96 -11.65 3.07 -7.07
N LEU A 97 -11.15 1.86 -6.93
CA LEU A 97 -9.89 1.37 -7.50
C LEU A 97 -10.18 0.83 -8.92
N PRO A 98 -9.31 1.12 -9.89
CA PRO A 98 -9.48 0.69 -11.28
C PRO A 98 -9.19 -0.80 -11.50
N ALA A 99 -9.45 -1.65 -10.49
CA ALA A 99 -9.19 -3.08 -10.54
C ALA A 99 -10.22 -3.85 -9.71
N THR A 100 -10.62 -5.03 -10.20
CA THR A 100 -11.52 -5.93 -9.51
C THR A 100 -10.79 -7.15 -8.93
N ARG A 101 -9.59 -7.43 -9.41
CA ARG A 101 -8.77 -8.56 -8.99
C ARG A 101 -7.31 -8.19 -8.86
N SER A 102 -6.67 -8.71 -7.82
CA SER A 102 -5.21 -8.74 -7.65
C SER A 102 -4.79 -10.14 -7.26
N THR A 103 -3.70 -10.62 -7.86
CA THR A 103 -3.05 -11.85 -7.44
C THR A 103 -1.72 -11.48 -6.85
N GLU A 104 -1.59 -11.70 -5.56
CA GLU A 104 -0.42 -11.36 -4.76
C GLU A 104 0.34 -12.63 -4.41
N ARG A 105 1.66 -12.55 -4.40
CA ARG A 105 2.55 -13.60 -3.93
C ARG A 105 3.30 -13.11 -2.71
N LEU A 106 3.28 -13.93 -1.66
CA LEU A 106 4.10 -13.74 -0.49
C LEU A 106 5.56 -14.08 -0.85
N GLU A 107 6.45 -13.09 -0.77
CA GLU A 107 7.88 -13.26 -1.04
C GLU A 107 8.67 -13.56 0.25
N LEU A 108 8.26 -12.93 1.35
CA LEU A 108 8.84 -13.12 2.68
C LEU A 108 7.80 -12.84 3.76
N LEU A 109 7.77 -13.70 4.77
CA LEU A 109 7.14 -13.45 6.05
C LEU A 109 8.14 -13.83 7.15
N ASP A 110 8.69 -12.85 7.82
CA ASP A 110 9.65 -13.04 8.90
C ASP A 110 9.03 -12.59 10.22
N ASP A 111 8.70 -13.57 11.06
CA ASP A 111 8.08 -13.34 12.37
C ASP A 111 9.07 -12.80 13.41
N ASN A 112 10.39 -12.94 13.20
CA ASN A 112 11.41 -12.46 14.13
C ASN A 112 11.70 -10.97 13.89
N GLU A 113 11.95 -10.63 12.62
CA GLU A 113 12.25 -9.26 12.20
C GLU A 113 10.99 -8.45 11.88
N HIS A 114 9.81 -9.08 11.92
CA HIS A 114 8.52 -8.47 11.59
C HIS A 114 8.49 -7.83 10.20
N ILE A 115 8.91 -8.62 9.20
CA ILE A 115 9.00 -8.19 7.80
C ILE A 115 8.00 -8.97 6.96
N LEU A 116 7.21 -8.25 6.16
CA LEU A 116 6.34 -8.80 5.12
C LEU A 116 6.75 -8.25 3.76
N LYS A 117 7.07 -9.15 2.79
CA LYS A 117 7.29 -8.76 1.39
C LYS A 117 6.27 -9.41 0.49
N VAL A 118 5.67 -8.61 -0.37
CA VAL A 118 4.61 -9.03 -1.29
C VAL A 118 4.93 -8.55 -2.70
N LYS A 119 4.61 -9.39 -3.68
CA LYS A 119 4.71 -9.06 -5.10
C LYS A 119 3.38 -9.31 -5.80
N PHE A 120 2.96 -8.38 -6.67
CA PHE A 120 1.84 -8.61 -7.57
C PHE A 120 2.30 -9.45 -8.75
N ILE A 121 1.61 -10.57 -8.98
CA ILE A 121 1.91 -11.51 -10.05
C ILE A 121 0.80 -11.61 -11.10
N GLY A 122 -0.35 -10.98 -10.86
CA GLY A 122 -1.49 -10.93 -11.77
C GLY A 122 -2.61 -10.05 -11.25
N GLY A 123 -3.60 -9.84 -12.10
CA GLY A 123 -4.77 -9.01 -11.81
C GLY A 123 -5.16 -8.17 -13.02
N ASP A 124 -6.24 -7.42 -12.87
CA ASP A 124 -6.76 -6.49 -13.88
C ASP A 124 -6.37 -5.01 -13.59
N HIS A 125 -5.46 -4.81 -12.61
CA HIS A 125 -4.93 -3.51 -12.26
C HIS A 125 -3.79 -3.07 -13.19
N MET A 126 -3.53 -1.76 -13.25
CA MET A 126 -2.45 -1.19 -14.06
C MET A 126 -1.06 -1.25 -13.38
N LEU A 127 -0.98 -1.76 -12.15
CA LEU A 127 0.24 -1.79 -11.34
C LEU A 127 1.10 -3.01 -11.72
N LYS A 128 1.85 -2.90 -12.82
CA LYS A 128 2.78 -3.96 -13.25
C LYS A 128 4.04 -3.94 -12.40
N ASN A 129 4.58 -5.15 -12.15
CA ASN A 129 5.81 -5.36 -11.38
C ASN A 129 5.80 -4.69 -10.00
N TYR A 130 4.60 -4.48 -9.41
CA TYR A 130 4.49 -3.95 -8.06
C TYR A 130 5.10 -4.93 -7.05
N SER A 131 5.92 -4.39 -6.16
CA SER A 131 6.45 -5.10 -5.01
C SER A 131 6.48 -4.17 -3.82
N SER A 132 6.09 -4.66 -2.64
CA SER A 132 6.16 -3.89 -1.40
C SER A 132 6.93 -4.63 -0.31
N ILE A 133 7.50 -3.83 0.59
CA ILE A 133 8.13 -4.26 1.83
C ILE A 133 7.44 -3.51 2.96
N LEU A 134 6.87 -4.25 3.90
CA LEU A 134 6.32 -3.71 5.13
C LEU A 134 7.16 -4.20 6.30
N THR A 135 7.54 -3.28 7.20
CA THR A 135 8.24 -3.59 8.45
C THR A 135 7.54 -2.96 9.63
N ILE A 136 7.72 -3.56 10.80
CA ILE A 136 7.11 -3.12 12.05
C ILE A 136 8.17 -3.03 13.13
N HIS A 137 8.25 -1.89 13.80
CA HIS A 137 9.24 -1.57 14.82
C HIS A 137 8.57 -1.12 16.11
N SER A 138 9.09 -1.57 17.26
CA SER A 138 8.63 -1.09 18.56
C SER A 138 9.05 0.35 18.78
N GLU A 139 8.13 1.17 19.28
CA GLU A 139 8.35 2.58 19.58
C GLU A 139 7.74 2.98 20.91
N VAL A 140 8.15 4.13 21.42
CA VAL A 140 7.50 4.77 22.56
C VAL A 140 6.76 6.03 22.06
N ILE A 141 5.44 6.02 22.17
CA ILE A 141 4.56 7.10 21.71
C ILE A 141 3.84 7.66 22.94
N ASP A 142 4.03 8.94 23.24
CA ASP A 142 3.43 9.60 24.40
C ASP A 142 3.69 8.85 25.72
N GLY A 143 4.88 8.25 25.88
CA GLY A 143 5.28 7.50 27.08
C GLY A 143 4.69 6.08 27.18
N GLN A 144 4.01 5.59 26.17
CA GLN A 144 3.42 4.25 26.10
C GLN A 144 4.06 3.43 24.97
N LEU A 145 3.99 2.09 25.11
CA LEU A 145 4.41 1.21 24.04
C LEU A 145 3.53 1.40 22.82
N GLY A 146 4.17 1.70 21.72
CA GLY A 146 3.57 1.88 20.41
C GLY A 146 4.37 1.17 19.33
N THR A 147 4.00 1.43 18.09
CA THR A 147 4.56 0.76 16.92
C THR A 147 4.75 1.74 15.79
N LEU A 148 5.91 1.73 15.15
CA LEU A 148 6.12 2.34 13.85
C LEU A 148 5.93 1.28 12.76
N VAL A 149 5.04 1.53 11.82
CA VAL A 149 4.86 0.71 10.61
C VAL A 149 5.37 1.50 9.42
N VAL A 150 6.24 0.88 8.64
CA VAL A 150 6.76 1.45 7.39
C VAL A 150 6.41 0.51 6.25
N GLU A 151 5.84 1.04 5.17
CA GLU A 151 5.60 0.28 3.94
C GLU A 151 6.17 1.04 2.76
N SER A 152 7.09 0.40 2.02
CA SER A 152 7.67 0.92 0.78
C SER A 152 7.24 0.08 -0.41
N PHE A 153 7.31 0.67 -1.60
CA PHE A 153 6.98 -0.02 -2.83
C PHE A 153 7.88 0.38 -4.00
N VAL A 154 7.91 -0.49 -4.99
CA VAL A 154 8.41 -0.22 -6.34
C VAL A 154 7.39 -0.72 -7.35
N VAL A 155 7.21 0.01 -8.46
CA VAL A 155 6.21 -0.31 -9.49
C VAL A 155 6.59 0.30 -10.83
N ASP A 156 6.19 -0.32 -11.93
CA ASP A 156 6.32 0.25 -13.27
C ASP A 156 5.42 1.47 -13.42
N ILE A 157 5.89 2.48 -14.14
CA ILE A 157 5.11 3.65 -14.50
C ILE A 157 4.31 3.31 -15.77
N PRO A 158 2.97 3.23 -15.69
CA PRO A 158 2.13 2.94 -16.84
C PRO A 158 2.25 4.05 -17.90
N GLU A 159 2.13 3.68 -19.15
CA GLU A 159 2.15 4.63 -20.26
C GLU A 159 1.12 5.76 -20.08
N GLY A 160 1.54 6.99 -20.34
CA GLY A 160 0.71 8.19 -20.19
C GLY A 160 0.59 8.72 -18.77
N ASN A 161 1.30 8.14 -17.79
CA ASN A 161 1.35 8.63 -16.41
C ASN A 161 2.74 9.16 -16.07
N THR A 162 2.80 10.03 -15.08
CA THR A 162 4.07 10.50 -14.52
C THR A 162 4.45 9.68 -13.28
N LYS A 163 5.73 9.75 -12.92
CA LYS A 163 6.22 9.17 -11.66
C LYS A 163 5.44 9.69 -10.45
N ASP A 164 5.21 11.00 -10.41
CA ASP A 164 4.55 11.67 -9.29
C ASP A 164 3.08 11.24 -9.16
N ASP A 165 2.36 11.09 -10.29
CA ASP A 165 0.97 10.63 -10.28
C ASP A 165 0.86 9.21 -9.69
N ILE A 166 1.76 8.32 -10.09
CA ILE A 166 1.76 6.92 -9.61
C ILE A 166 2.17 6.85 -8.15
N CYS A 167 3.22 7.55 -7.74
CA CYS A 167 3.63 7.60 -6.34
C CYS A 167 2.50 8.16 -5.48
N TYR A 168 1.90 9.29 -5.86
CA TYR A 168 0.80 9.90 -5.13
C TYR A 168 -0.40 8.95 -4.97
N PHE A 169 -0.78 8.26 -6.06
CA PHE A 169 -1.88 7.30 -6.04
C PHE A 169 -1.62 6.16 -5.05
N ILE A 170 -0.45 5.51 -5.15
CA ILE A 170 -0.12 4.36 -4.31
C ILE A 170 0.06 4.78 -2.84
N GLU A 171 0.76 5.89 -2.60
CA GLU A 171 0.91 6.40 -1.23
C GLU A 171 -0.45 6.64 -0.55
N ASN A 172 -1.43 7.17 -1.26
CA ASN A 172 -2.77 7.36 -0.69
C ASN A 172 -3.45 6.04 -0.35
N VAL A 173 -3.33 5.01 -1.20
CA VAL A 173 -3.85 3.67 -0.91
C VAL A 173 -3.16 3.08 0.33
N LEU A 174 -1.83 3.16 0.40
CA LEU A 174 -1.07 2.65 1.54
C LEU A 174 -1.39 3.42 2.83
N ARG A 175 -1.52 4.75 2.76
CA ARG A 175 -1.95 5.56 3.92
C ARG A 175 -3.32 5.13 4.45
N CYS A 176 -4.29 4.88 3.57
CA CYS A 176 -5.60 4.36 3.98
C CYS A 176 -5.48 2.99 4.66
N ASN A 177 -4.63 2.08 4.12
CA ASN A 177 -4.40 0.79 4.74
C ASN A 177 -3.78 0.94 6.14
N LEU A 178 -2.75 1.78 6.30
CA LEU A 178 -2.09 2.00 7.59
C LEU A 178 -2.99 2.72 8.59
N MET A 179 -3.88 3.60 8.15
CA MET A 179 -4.88 4.22 9.01
C MET A 179 -5.87 3.18 9.55
N THR A 180 -6.40 2.32 8.67
CA THR A 180 -7.30 1.23 9.10
C THR A 180 -6.58 0.25 10.02
N LEU A 181 -5.30 -0.06 9.73
CA LEU A 181 -4.49 -0.90 10.62
C LEU A 181 -4.34 -0.28 12.01
N ALA A 182 -4.14 1.04 12.10
CA ALA A 182 -4.07 1.76 13.36
C ALA A 182 -5.41 1.64 14.13
N ASP A 183 -6.52 2.00 13.46
CA ASP A 183 -7.85 1.96 14.07
C ASP A 183 -8.17 0.56 14.62
N VAL A 184 -7.99 -0.50 13.82
CA VAL A 184 -8.25 -1.89 14.24
C VAL A 184 -7.33 -2.36 15.35
N SER A 185 -6.04 -1.93 15.33
CA SER A 185 -5.08 -2.31 16.36
C SER A 185 -5.39 -1.64 17.70
N GLU A 186 -5.76 -0.38 17.67
CA GLU A 186 -6.09 0.41 18.85
C GLU A 186 -7.44 -0.02 19.46
N GLU A 187 -8.44 -0.34 18.63
CA GLU A 187 -9.72 -0.92 19.08
C GLU A 187 -9.55 -2.26 19.80
N ARG A 188 -8.64 -3.13 19.32
CA ARG A 188 -8.37 -4.41 19.99
C ARG A 188 -7.73 -4.28 21.37
N LEU A 189 -7.05 -3.18 21.65
CA LEU A 189 -6.55 -2.89 22.99
C LEU A 189 -7.65 -2.44 23.94
N ALA A 190 -8.63 -1.71 23.42
CA ALA A 190 -9.76 -1.22 24.21
C ALA A 190 -10.77 -2.32 24.55
N ASN A 191 -10.81 -3.40 23.74
CA ASN A 191 -11.74 -4.53 23.87
C ASN A 191 -10.98 -5.86 23.70
N PRO A 192 -10.19 -6.28 24.70
CA PRO A 192 -9.34 -7.47 24.65
C PRO A 192 -10.15 -8.78 24.66
#